data_af4c671792d6a6a3916f730df4486e32
#
_entry.id   af4c671792d6a6a3916f730df4486e32
#
_cell.length_a   1.000
_cell.length_b   1.000
_cell.length_c   1.000
_cell.angle_alpha   90.00
_cell.angle_beta   90.00
_cell.angle_gamma   90.00
#
_symmetry.space_group_name_H-M   'P 1'
#
loop_
_entity.id
_entity.type
_entity.pdbx_description
1 polymer ?
#
loop_
_entity_poly.entity_id
_entity_poly.type
_entity_poly.pdbx_seq_one_letter_code
_entity_poly.pdbx_strand_id
1 'polypeptide(L)' 'MTIQEMIARQQTIVSGARAAGRDLTAEEKAEFDGLQRKIDAAGNNPPAQG' A
#
# COMPACT_ATOMS: atom_id res chain seq x y z
N MET A 1 -0.14 5.30 12.91
CA MET A 1 -1.00 5.17 11.72
C MET A 1 -1.82 3.89 11.84
N THR A 2 -3.10 3.96 11.63
CA THR A 2 -3.95 2.78 11.71
C THR A 2 -3.91 2.00 10.39
N ILE A 3 -4.38 0.74 10.43
CA ILE A 3 -4.46 -0.06 9.22
C ILE A 3 -5.33 0.62 8.17
N GLN A 4 -6.45 1.19 8.61
CA GLN A 4 -7.34 1.88 7.68
C GLN A 4 -6.67 3.08 7.03
N GLU A 5 -5.88 3.80 7.78
CA GLU A 5 -5.13 4.94 7.23
C GLU A 5 -4.09 4.47 6.22
N MET A 6 -3.44 3.35 6.52
CA MET A 6 -2.45 2.80 5.60
C MET A 6 -3.11 2.35 4.29
N ILE A 7 -4.26 1.69 4.39
CA ILE A 7 -5.00 1.27 3.19
C ILE A 7 -5.45 2.49 2.40
N ALA A 8 -5.97 3.51 3.07
CA ALA A 8 -6.40 4.73 2.42
C ALA A 8 -5.22 5.40 1.70
N ARG A 9 -4.05 5.39 2.32
CA ARG A 9 -2.85 5.96 1.68
C ARG A 9 -2.47 5.17 0.43
N GLN A 10 -2.53 3.85 0.49
CA GLN A 10 -2.26 3.02 -0.67
C GLN A 10 -3.21 3.36 -1.82
N GLN A 11 -4.49 3.50 -1.51
CA GLN A 11 -5.49 3.85 -2.51
C GLN A 11 -5.21 5.23 -3.12
N THR A 12 -4.80 6.18 -2.29
CA THR A 12 -4.46 7.51 -2.77
C THR A 12 -3.29 7.45 -3.75
N ILE A 13 -2.28 6.66 -3.45
CA ILE A 13 -1.11 6.50 -4.33
C ILE A 13 -1.55 5.94 -5.68
N VAL A 14 -2.33 4.88 -5.65
CA VAL A 14 -2.80 4.23 -6.90
C VAL A 14 -3.70 5.17 -7.69
N SER A 15 -4.62 5.85 -7.01
CA SER A 15 -5.54 6.77 -7.66
C SER A 15 -4.79 7.92 -8.33
N GLY A 16 -3.75 8.43 -7.67
CA GLY A 16 -2.95 9.50 -8.23
C GLY A 16 -2.26 9.06 -9.52
N ALA A 17 -1.71 7.84 -9.52
CA ALA A 17 -1.05 7.32 -10.70
C ALA A 17 -2.04 7.14 -11.85
N ARG A 18 -3.22 6.59 -11.55
CA ARG A 18 -4.27 6.40 -12.56
C ARG A 18 -4.73 7.72 -13.15
N ALA A 19 -4.94 8.71 -12.30
CA ALA A 19 -5.38 10.02 -12.74
C ALA A 19 -4.35 10.67 -13.65
N ALA A 20 -3.08 10.40 -13.41
CA ALA A 20 -2.00 10.91 -14.24
C ALA A 20 -1.74 10.05 -15.47
N GLY A 21 -2.40 8.91 -15.59
CA GLY A 21 -2.21 8.02 -16.72
C GLY A 21 -0.84 7.36 -16.74
N ARG A 22 -0.28 7.06 -15.57
CA ARG A 22 1.06 6.49 -15.46
C ARG A 22 1.11 5.45 -14.35
N ASP A 23 2.19 4.69 -14.34
CA ASP A 23 2.47 3.77 -13.25
C ASP A 23 3.03 4.52 -12.04
N LEU A 24 3.10 3.82 -10.92
CA LEU A 24 3.71 4.37 -9.72
C LEU A 24 5.18 4.69 -9.97
N THR A 25 5.62 5.80 -9.41
CA THR A 25 7.05 6.11 -9.42
C THR A 25 7.78 5.18 -8.47
N ALA A 26 9.12 5.17 -8.55
CA ALA A 26 9.92 4.35 -7.64
C ALA A 26 9.65 4.72 -6.18
N GLU A 27 9.49 6.01 -5.90
CA GLU A 27 9.18 6.46 -4.54
C GLU A 27 7.79 6.00 -4.11
N GLU A 28 6.81 6.09 -5.00
CA GLU A 28 5.46 5.64 -4.70
C GLU A 28 5.41 4.13 -4.47
N LYS A 29 6.14 3.38 -5.27
CA LYS A 29 6.22 1.93 -5.08
C LYS A 29 6.84 1.58 -3.72
N ALA A 30 7.90 2.28 -3.36
CA ALA A 30 8.55 2.03 -2.08
C ALA A 30 7.61 2.33 -0.92
N GLU A 31 6.86 3.42 -1.01
CA GLU A 31 5.88 3.76 0.01
C GLU A 31 4.77 2.73 0.07
N PHE A 32 4.24 2.33 -1.08
CA PHE A 32 3.19 1.33 -1.17
C PHE A 32 3.64 0.01 -0.54
N ASP A 33 4.83 -0.46 -0.91
CA ASP A 33 5.36 -1.70 -0.37
C ASP A 33 5.57 -1.62 1.14
N GLY A 34 6.07 -0.49 1.62
CA GLY A 34 6.25 -0.29 3.05
C GLY A 34 4.94 -0.34 3.80
N LEU A 35 3.90 0.29 3.26
CA LEU A 35 2.57 0.25 3.84
C LEU A 35 2.01 -1.17 3.83
N GLN A 36 2.21 -1.89 2.73
CA GLN A 36 1.72 -3.26 2.62
C GLN A 36 2.36 -4.16 3.67
N ARG A 37 3.65 -4.02 3.89
CA ARG A 37 4.35 -4.79 4.92
C ARG A 37 3.83 -4.48 6.31
N LYS A 38 3.55 -3.22 6.58
CA LYS A 38 3.01 -2.81 7.88
C LYS A 38 1.61 -3.38 8.09
N ILE A 39 0.79 -3.37 7.06
CA ILE A 39 -0.54 -3.95 7.12
C ILE A 39 -0.44 -5.44 7.41
N ASP A 40 0.44 -6.15 6.72
CA ASP A 40 0.64 -7.57 6.94
C ASP A 40 1.14 -7.84 8.34
N ALA A 41 2.09 -7.06 8.82
CA ALA A 41 2.65 -7.23 10.15
C ALA A 41 1.62 -6.95 11.25
N ALA A 42 0.62 -6.12 10.96
CA ALA A 42 -0.41 -5.78 11.93
C ALA A 42 -1.48 -6.87 12.05
N GLY A 43 -1.29 -8.01 11.42
CA GLY A 43 -2.18 -9.15 11.59
C GLY A 43 -3.06 -9.45 10.39
N ASN A 44 -2.79 -8.84 9.27
CA ASN A 44 -3.55 -9.11 8.07
C ASN A 44 -2.88 -10.18 7.21
N ASN A 45 -2.08 -11.01 7.83
CA ASN A 45 -1.38 -12.08 7.13
C ASN A 45 -2.32 -13.22 6.77
N PRO A 46 -2.30 -13.70 5.55
CA PRO A 46 -3.05 -14.89 5.20
C PRO A 46 -2.53 -16.09 5.99
N PRO A 47 -3.41 -16.90 6.56
CA PRO A 47 -2.94 -18.07 7.31
C PRO A 47 -2.19 -19.08 6.46
N ALA A 48 -2.36 -19.03 5.17
CA ALA A 48 -1.73 -19.98 4.27
C ALA A 48 -0.27 -19.68 4.01
N GLN A 49 0.24 -18.68 4.63
CA GLN A 49 1.62 -18.32 4.45
C GLN A 49 2.59 -19.22 5.16
N GLY A 50 2.20 -20.16 5.73
CA GLY A 50 3.02 -21.03 6.53
C GLY A 50 4.21 -21.55 5.84
#